data_b532d87d60ecd4986d6686be28b4f2d7
#
_entry.id   b532d87d60ecd4986d6686be28b4f2d7
#
_cell.length_a   1.000
_cell.length_b   1.000
_cell.length_c   1.000
_cell.angle_alpha   90.00
_cell.angle_beta   90.00
_cell.angle_gamma   90.00
#
_symmetry.space_group_name_H-M   'P 1'
#
loop_
_entity.id
_entity.type
_entity.pdbx_description
1 polymer ?
#
loop_
_entity_poly.entity_id
_entity_poly.type
_entity_poly.pdbx_seq_one_letter_code
_entity_poly.pdbx_strand_id
1 'polypeptide(L)'
;MKNWNFKKLLRETAIFAVLLFIFSNALSYLKSPDLSDTKLPEFQATMLDGKTFNSLHVKHNKPLLIHFWATWCPTCKMENSTIDTLSKKFDVITIAVNSKSDEDIKAFLKEKNLSFQVINDTNSSLAERFHVSGFPTTFIYNKNGNLEFSEVGYSSYITLYLKLLYASR
;
A
#
# COMPACT_ATOMS: atom_id res chain seq x y z
N MET A 1 20.53 39.33 27.43
CA MET A 1 19.74 38.76 26.32
C MET A 1 20.67 37.82 25.54
N LYS A 2 20.38 36.50 25.51
CA LYS A 2 21.24 35.47 24.92
C LYS A 2 21.10 35.55 23.39
N ASN A 3 22.14 35.95 22.69
CA ASN A 3 22.15 35.96 21.22
C ASN A 3 21.96 34.55 20.71
N TRP A 4 20.72 34.20 20.37
CA TRP A 4 20.40 32.94 19.76
C TRP A 4 21.00 32.91 18.34
N ASN A 5 21.98 32.06 18.16
CA ASN A 5 22.67 31.95 16.89
C ASN A 5 21.77 31.23 15.88
N PHE A 6 20.95 31.99 15.14
CA PHE A 6 19.93 31.50 14.20
C PHE A 6 20.50 30.44 13.23
N LYS A 7 21.76 30.59 12.82
CA LYS A 7 22.46 29.59 11.98
C LYS A 7 22.67 28.25 12.70
N LYS A 8 22.94 28.28 14.02
CA LYS A 8 23.08 27.07 14.84
C LYS A 8 21.73 26.37 14.99
N LEU A 9 20.66 27.11 15.26
CA LEU A 9 19.31 26.56 15.36
C LEU A 9 18.86 25.90 14.04
N LEU A 10 19.06 26.58 12.89
CA LEU A 10 18.75 26.05 11.57
C LEU A 10 19.51 24.73 11.28
N ARG A 11 20.79 24.67 11.64
CA ARG A 11 21.59 23.45 11.46
C ARG A 11 21.07 22.30 12.34
N GLU A 12 20.76 22.58 13.60
CA GLU A 12 20.27 21.56 14.54
C GLU A 12 18.88 21.04 14.14
N THR A 13 17.98 21.92 13.68
CA THR A 13 16.66 21.50 13.16
C THR A 13 16.78 20.69 11.87
N ALA A 14 17.70 21.04 10.97
CA ALA A 14 17.96 20.29 9.75
C ALA A 14 18.52 18.89 10.06
N ILE A 15 19.48 18.78 10.98
CA ILE A 15 20.03 17.50 11.42
C ILE A 15 18.94 16.63 12.05
N PHE A 16 18.11 17.22 12.92
CA PHE A 16 17.00 16.50 13.56
C PHE A 16 15.96 15.98 12.55
N ALA A 17 15.63 16.81 11.54
CA ALA A 17 14.73 16.41 10.46
C ALA A 17 15.31 15.25 9.63
N VAL A 18 16.61 15.29 9.32
CA VAL A 18 17.30 14.19 8.60
C VAL A 18 17.32 12.91 9.44
N LEU A 19 17.60 13.01 10.74
CA LEU A 19 17.59 11.85 11.64
C LEU A 19 16.18 11.24 11.77
N LEU A 20 15.14 12.08 11.89
CA LEU A 20 13.74 11.61 11.89
C LEU A 20 13.38 10.93 10.56
N PHE A 21 13.80 11.49 9.45
CA PHE A 21 13.59 10.89 8.13
C PHE A 21 14.27 9.53 8.00
N ILE A 22 15.55 9.42 8.40
CA ILE A 22 16.29 8.14 8.40
C ILE A 22 15.63 7.15 9.34
N PHE A 23 15.25 7.56 10.55
CA PHE A 23 14.61 6.70 11.54
C PHE A 23 13.25 6.18 11.08
N SER A 24 12.42 7.04 10.48
CA SER A 24 11.12 6.62 9.94
C SER A 24 11.26 5.61 8.80
N ASN A 25 12.24 5.80 7.91
CA ASN A 25 12.52 4.85 6.84
C ASN A 25 13.09 3.52 7.37
N ALA A 26 13.96 3.57 8.38
CA ALA A 26 14.48 2.36 9.03
C ALA A 26 13.36 1.57 9.72
N LEU A 27 12.43 2.24 10.41
CA LEU A 27 11.26 1.58 11.01
C LEU A 27 10.33 0.96 9.97
N SER A 28 10.12 1.63 8.82
CA SER A 28 9.35 1.07 7.71
C SER A 28 10.01 -0.19 7.17
N TYR A 29 11.32 -0.17 6.98
CA TYR A 29 12.10 -1.33 6.53
C TYR A 29 12.02 -2.50 7.50
N LEU A 30 12.14 -2.25 8.82
CA LEU A 30 12.04 -3.28 9.87
C LEU A 30 10.63 -3.87 10.04
N LYS A 31 9.59 -3.11 9.65
CA LYS A 31 8.19 -3.55 9.68
C LYS A 31 7.72 -4.17 8.37
N SER A 32 8.55 -4.12 7.32
CA SER A 32 8.21 -4.77 6.06
C SER A 32 8.00 -6.26 6.30
N PRO A 33 6.89 -6.85 5.80
CA PRO A 33 6.65 -8.28 5.94
C PRO A 33 7.82 -9.06 5.35
N ASP A 34 8.35 -10.01 6.12
CA ASP A 34 9.34 -10.97 5.63
C ASP A 34 8.60 -12.00 4.77
N LEU A 35 8.48 -11.69 3.49
CA LEU A 35 8.02 -12.67 2.50
C LEU A 35 9.25 -13.48 2.10
N SER A 36 9.47 -14.58 2.77
CA SER A 36 10.51 -15.58 2.41
C SER A 36 10.32 -16.09 0.97
N ASP A 37 9.12 -15.97 0.43
CA ASP A 37 8.81 -16.21 -0.97
C ASP A 37 8.64 -14.85 -1.70
N THR A 38 9.56 -14.56 -2.62
CA THR A 38 9.55 -13.33 -3.42
C THR A 38 8.46 -13.33 -4.49
N LYS A 39 7.72 -14.42 -4.68
CA LYS A 39 6.64 -14.55 -5.66
C LYS A 39 5.28 -14.16 -5.10
N LEU A 40 4.42 -13.71 -6.01
CA LEU A 40 3.02 -13.47 -5.70
C LEU A 40 2.37 -14.76 -5.15
N PRO A 41 1.86 -14.77 -3.91
CA PRO A 41 1.17 -15.92 -3.35
C PRO A 41 -0.02 -16.36 -4.21
N GLU A 42 -0.23 -17.65 -4.33
CA GLU A 42 -1.35 -18.20 -5.08
C GLU A 42 -2.64 -18.02 -4.30
N PHE A 43 -3.61 -17.28 -4.84
CA PHE A 43 -4.95 -17.16 -4.28
C PHE A 43 -5.98 -16.82 -5.34
N GLN A 44 -7.23 -17.16 -5.02
CA GLN A 44 -8.40 -16.79 -5.80
C GLN A 44 -9.43 -16.14 -4.87
N ALA A 45 -10.01 -15.03 -5.30
CA ALA A 45 -11.01 -14.31 -4.52
C ALA A 45 -12.03 -13.61 -5.43
N THR A 46 -13.24 -13.41 -4.91
CA THR A 46 -14.28 -12.64 -5.61
C THR A 46 -14.15 -11.17 -5.22
N MET A 47 -14.10 -10.29 -6.21
CA MET A 47 -14.12 -8.85 -6.02
C MET A 47 -15.54 -8.31 -5.80
N LEU A 48 -15.69 -7.11 -5.27
CA LEU A 48 -16.99 -6.49 -5.01
C LEU A 48 -17.85 -6.25 -6.27
N ASP A 49 -17.24 -6.26 -7.44
CA ASP A 49 -17.94 -6.18 -8.75
C ASP A 49 -18.44 -7.56 -9.27
N GLY A 50 -18.21 -8.63 -8.51
CA GLY A 50 -18.57 -10.00 -8.83
C GLY A 50 -17.57 -10.75 -9.71
N LYS A 51 -16.51 -10.09 -10.20
CA LYS A 51 -15.45 -10.77 -10.95
C LYS A 51 -14.53 -11.54 -10.04
N THR A 52 -13.97 -12.63 -10.56
CA THR A 52 -12.97 -13.42 -9.85
C THR A 52 -11.57 -12.91 -10.19
N PHE A 53 -10.81 -12.56 -9.16
CA PHE A 53 -9.36 -12.39 -9.26
C PHE A 53 -8.68 -13.72 -8.98
N ASN A 54 -7.74 -14.11 -9.85
CA ASN A 54 -6.91 -15.31 -9.66
C ASN A 54 -5.45 -14.91 -9.92
N SER A 55 -4.62 -15.01 -8.89
CA SER A 55 -3.21 -14.61 -8.95
C SER A 55 -2.39 -15.42 -9.96
N LEU A 56 -2.77 -16.68 -10.23
CA LEU A 56 -2.12 -17.52 -11.25
C LEU A 56 -2.40 -17.07 -12.69
N HIS A 57 -3.50 -16.36 -12.92
CA HIS A 57 -3.92 -15.90 -14.23
C HIS A 57 -3.67 -14.42 -14.47
N VAL A 58 -2.94 -13.75 -13.58
CA VAL A 58 -2.51 -12.38 -13.81
C VAL A 58 -1.59 -12.35 -15.02
N LYS A 59 -1.99 -11.61 -16.07
CA LYS A 59 -1.13 -11.39 -17.23
C LYS A 59 0.07 -10.55 -16.81
N HIS A 60 1.22 -11.19 -16.68
CA HIS A 60 2.47 -10.58 -16.23
C HIS A 60 3.15 -9.67 -17.28
N ASN A 61 2.38 -8.85 -18.01
CA ASN A 61 2.95 -7.84 -18.91
C ASN A 61 2.98 -6.42 -18.31
N LYS A 62 2.45 -6.27 -17.11
CA LYS A 62 2.45 -5.02 -16.31
C LYS A 62 2.75 -5.31 -14.85
N PRO A 63 3.26 -4.35 -14.09
CA PRO A 63 3.39 -4.48 -12.64
C PRO A 63 2.00 -4.55 -11.99
N LEU A 64 1.89 -5.34 -10.92
CA LEU A 64 0.70 -5.46 -10.10
C LEU A 64 0.94 -4.80 -8.73
N LEU A 65 0.07 -3.89 -8.33
CA LEU A 65 0.03 -3.34 -6.99
C LEU A 65 -1.08 -4.04 -6.19
N ILE A 66 -0.72 -4.63 -5.05
CA ILE A 66 -1.68 -5.17 -4.07
C ILE A 66 -1.63 -4.28 -2.84
N HIS A 67 -2.79 -3.73 -2.45
CA HIS A 67 -2.91 -2.77 -1.36
C HIS A 67 -3.87 -3.26 -0.29
N PHE A 68 -3.35 -3.50 0.92
CA PHE A 68 -4.13 -3.89 2.10
C PHE A 68 -4.52 -2.64 2.90
N TRP A 69 -5.81 -2.51 3.17
CA TRP A 69 -6.38 -1.36 3.86
C TRP A 69 -7.62 -1.72 4.67
N ALA A 70 -8.16 -0.75 5.41
CA ALA A 70 -9.43 -0.95 6.10
C ALA A 70 -10.26 0.34 6.14
N THR A 71 -11.58 0.23 6.16
CA THR A 71 -12.50 1.37 6.22
C THR A 71 -12.37 2.17 7.53
N TRP A 72 -11.95 1.54 8.60
CA TRP A 72 -11.73 2.15 9.92
C TRP A 72 -10.32 2.74 10.11
N CYS A 73 -9.37 2.50 9.19
CA CYS A 73 -7.98 2.94 9.29
C CYS A 73 -7.82 4.41 8.85
N PRO A 74 -7.41 5.34 9.74
CA PRO A 74 -7.27 6.76 9.39
C PRO A 74 -6.20 7.01 8.31
N THR A 75 -5.04 6.35 8.42
CA THR A 75 -3.94 6.49 7.48
C THR A 75 -4.32 5.98 6.08
N CYS A 76 -5.10 4.90 6.01
CA CYS A 76 -5.61 4.36 4.75
C CYS A 76 -6.53 5.36 4.05
N LYS A 77 -7.39 6.06 4.81
CA LYS A 77 -8.29 7.10 4.25
C LYS A 77 -7.52 8.23 3.57
N MET A 78 -6.33 8.57 4.09
CA MET A 78 -5.46 9.59 3.49
C MET A 78 -4.82 9.10 2.18
N GLU A 79 -4.55 7.80 2.04
CA GLU A 79 -3.87 7.21 0.88
C GLU A 79 -4.85 6.77 -0.22
N ASN A 80 -6.11 6.53 0.09
CA ASN A 80 -7.10 5.96 -0.83
C ASN A 80 -7.22 6.73 -2.16
N SER A 81 -7.15 8.06 -2.15
CA SER A 81 -7.19 8.87 -3.38
C SER A 81 -5.95 8.67 -4.26
N THR A 82 -4.81 8.41 -3.64
CA THR A 82 -3.56 8.05 -4.33
C THR A 82 -3.72 6.70 -5.02
N ILE A 83 -4.22 5.69 -4.29
CA ILE A 83 -4.47 4.33 -4.83
C ILE A 83 -5.50 4.39 -5.96
N ASP A 84 -6.57 5.16 -5.80
CA ASP A 84 -7.59 5.35 -6.86
C ASP A 84 -7.01 5.98 -8.13
N THR A 85 -6.13 6.96 -7.97
CA THR A 85 -5.45 7.59 -9.12
C THR A 85 -4.50 6.62 -9.83
N LEU A 86 -3.78 5.79 -9.07
CA LEU A 86 -2.87 4.77 -9.62
C LEU A 86 -3.64 3.66 -10.32
N SER A 87 -4.81 3.25 -9.80
CA SER A 87 -5.64 2.18 -10.39
C SER A 87 -6.16 2.50 -11.80
N LYS A 88 -6.18 3.77 -12.18
CA LYS A 88 -6.54 4.22 -13.54
C LYS A 88 -5.41 4.03 -14.55
N LYS A 89 -4.18 3.76 -14.09
CA LYS A 89 -2.99 3.66 -14.94
C LYS A 89 -2.29 2.32 -14.87
N PHE A 90 -2.40 1.63 -13.74
CA PHE A 90 -1.71 0.37 -13.43
C PHE A 90 -2.72 -0.69 -12.98
N ASP A 91 -2.29 -1.94 -12.99
CA ASP A 91 -3.06 -3.03 -12.42
C ASP A 91 -2.98 -2.96 -10.89
N VAL A 92 -4.10 -2.60 -10.26
CA VAL A 92 -4.21 -2.40 -8.82
C VAL A 92 -5.35 -3.26 -8.29
N ILE A 93 -5.05 -4.10 -7.32
CA ILE A 93 -6.04 -4.85 -6.53
C ILE A 93 -5.93 -4.37 -5.10
N THR A 94 -7.05 -4.01 -4.49
CA THR A 94 -7.08 -3.64 -3.09
C THR A 94 -7.80 -4.71 -2.27
N ILE A 95 -7.36 -4.91 -1.04
CA ILE A 95 -7.89 -5.90 -0.12
C ILE A 95 -8.34 -5.16 1.15
N ALA A 96 -9.65 -5.11 1.34
CA ALA A 96 -10.27 -4.47 2.51
C ALA A 96 -10.36 -5.49 3.65
N VAL A 97 -9.54 -5.32 4.68
CA VAL A 97 -9.43 -6.27 5.79
C VAL A 97 -10.34 -5.87 6.95
N ASN A 98 -11.15 -6.83 7.44
CA ASN A 98 -12.09 -6.60 8.56
C ASN A 98 -12.89 -5.30 8.41
N SER A 99 -13.39 -5.04 7.20
CA SER A 99 -14.04 -3.78 6.81
C SER A 99 -15.56 -3.88 6.71
N LYS A 100 -16.14 -4.86 7.42
CA LYS A 100 -17.58 -5.19 7.47
C LYS A 100 -18.06 -5.91 6.19
N SER A 101 -19.35 -5.69 5.83
CA SER A 101 -19.98 -6.32 4.67
C SER A 101 -19.56 -5.68 3.34
N ASP A 102 -19.82 -6.38 2.24
CA ASP A 102 -19.61 -5.85 0.89
C ASP A 102 -20.39 -4.57 0.64
N GLU A 103 -21.61 -4.49 1.19
CA GLU A 103 -22.49 -3.33 1.10
C GLU A 103 -21.88 -2.12 1.84
N ASP A 104 -21.33 -2.34 3.04
CA ASP A 104 -20.67 -1.29 3.81
C ASP A 104 -19.44 -0.74 3.07
N ILE A 105 -18.63 -1.63 2.45
CA ILE A 105 -17.47 -1.21 1.67
C ILE A 105 -17.90 -0.46 0.42
N LYS A 106 -18.94 -0.94 -0.31
CA LYS A 106 -19.48 -0.25 -1.49
C LYS A 106 -20.02 1.14 -1.12
N ALA A 107 -20.70 1.28 0.01
CA ALA A 107 -21.17 2.56 0.52
C ALA A 107 -20.01 3.51 0.84
N PHE A 108 -18.96 3.01 1.48
CA PHE A 108 -17.72 3.76 1.75
C PHE A 108 -17.04 4.24 0.47
N LEU A 109 -16.88 3.36 -0.53
CA LEU A 109 -16.29 3.71 -1.82
C LEU A 109 -17.09 4.82 -2.52
N LYS A 110 -18.41 4.71 -2.51
CA LYS A 110 -19.31 5.72 -3.07
C LYS A 110 -19.19 7.07 -2.35
N GLU A 111 -19.21 7.05 -1.01
CA GLU A 111 -19.07 8.26 -0.18
C GLU A 111 -17.75 8.99 -0.47
N LYS A 112 -16.67 8.24 -0.63
CA LYS A 112 -15.32 8.77 -0.87
C LYS A 112 -14.97 8.97 -2.34
N ASN A 113 -15.92 8.69 -3.26
CA ASN A 113 -15.72 8.78 -4.71
C ASN A 113 -14.50 7.97 -5.20
N LEU A 114 -14.40 6.70 -4.73
CA LEU A 114 -13.33 5.78 -5.06
C LEU A 114 -13.83 4.70 -6.02
N SER A 115 -12.99 4.28 -6.97
CA SER A 115 -13.35 3.37 -8.06
C SER A 115 -12.41 2.17 -8.24
N PHE A 116 -11.40 2.02 -7.40
CA PHE A 116 -10.49 0.89 -7.45
C PHE A 116 -11.16 -0.46 -7.14
N GLN A 117 -10.59 -1.54 -7.64
CA GLN A 117 -11.07 -2.90 -7.40
C GLN A 117 -10.81 -3.34 -5.97
N VAL A 118 -11.79 -3.98 -5.33
CA VAL A 118 -11.72 -4.41 -3.93
C VAL A 118 -12.09 -5.88 -3.77
N ILE A 119 -11.27 -6.59 -3.00
CA ILE A 119 -11.57 -7.90 -2.40
C ILE A 119 -11.88 -7.66 -0.92
N ASN A 120 -12.99 -8.22 -0.43
CA ASN A 120 -13.34 -8.15 1.00
C ASN A 120 -12.74 -9.33 1.75
N ASP A 121 -11.73 -9.08 2.57
CA ASP A 121 -11.06 -10.06 3.43
C ASP A 121 -11.65 -9.99 4.85
N THR A 122 -12.87 -10.53 5.00
CA THR A 122 -13.64 -10.43 6.24
C THR A 122 -13.02 -11.15 7.43
N ASN A 123 -12.24 -12.19 7.17
CA ASN A 123 -11.60 -13.05 8.18
C ASN A 123 -10.06 -12.90 8.24
N SER A 124 -9.51 -11.91 7.55
CA SER A 124 -8.06 -11.62 7.48
C SER A 124 -7.21 -12.74 6.85
N SER A 125 -7.80 -13.71 6.17
CA SER A 125 -7.06 -14.85 5.62
C SER A 125 -6.04 -14.45 4.55
N LEU A 126 -6.35 -13.43 3.74
CA LEU A 126 -5.40 -12.88 2.78
C LEU A 126 -4.35 -12.03 3.50
N ALA A 127 -4.74 -11.21 4.47
CA ALA A 127 -3.79 -10.44 5.25
C ALA A 127 -2.77 -11.34 5.98
N GLU A 128 -3.20 -12.46 6.56
CA GLU A 128 -2.33 -13.46 7.17
C GLU A 128 -1.40 -14.12 6.16
N ARG A 129 -1.91 -14.52 5.00
CA ARG A 129 -1.12 -15.13 3.90
C ARG A 129 -0.01 -14.20 3.39
N PHE A 130 -0.26 -12.90 3.38
CA PHE A 130 0.71 -11.88 3.00
C PHE A 130 1.52 -11.35 4.18
N HIS A 131 1.40 -11.95 5.37
CA HIS A 131 2.08 -11.52 6.60
C HIS A 131 1.91 -10.04 6.91
N VAL A 132 0.71 -9.49 6.63
CA VAL A 132 0.42 -8.07 6.86
C VAL A 132 0.29 -7.81 8.36
N SER A 133 1.18 -6.97 8.90
CA SER A 133 1.25 -6.63 10.32
C SER A 133 0.65 -5.27 10.67
N GLY A 134 0.27 -4.46 9.67
CA GLY A 134 -0.27 -3.12 9.87
C GLY A 134 -0.92 -2.56 8.61
N PHE A 135 -1.66 -1.44 8.75
CA PHE A 135 -2.35 -0.82 7.62
C PHE A 135 -1.98 0.67 7.50
N PRO A 136 -1.91 1.17 6.25
CA PRO A 136 -1.92 0.40 4.99
C PRO A 136 -0.65 -0.41 4.80
N THR A 137 -0.71 -1.48 3.98
CA THR A 137 0.46 -2.19 3.47
C THR A 137 0.31 -2.36 1.96
N THR A 138 1.36 -2.06 1.23
CA THR A 138 1.40 -2.12 -0.24
C THR A 138 2.52 -3.02 -0.72
N PHE A 139 2.18 -3.96 -1.59
CA PHE A 139 3.13 -4.81 -2.30
C PHE A 139 3.12 -4.45 -3.78
N ILE A 140 4.30 -4.35 -4.41
CA ILE A 140 4.43 -4.12 -5.84
C ILE A 140 5.21 -5.30 -6.45
N TYR A 141 4.54 -6.03 -7.31
CA TYR A 141 5.09 -7.14 -8.07
C TYR A 141 5.44 -6.69 -9.50
N ASN A 142 6.57 -7.15 -10.00
CA ASN A 142 6.95 -6.88 -11.39
C ASN A 142 6.16 -7.76 -12.37
N LYS A 143 6.40 -7.54 -13.67
CA LYS A 143 5.79 -8.32 -14.76
C LYS A 143 6.06 -9.83 -14.73
N ASN A 144 7.01 -10.29 -13.93
CA ASN A 144 7.32 -11.72 -13.75
C ASN A 144 6.66 -12.31 -12.50
N GLY A 145 5.86 -11.52 -11.76
CA GLY A 145 5.24 -11.92 -10.50
C GLY A 145 6.20 -11.95 -9.31
N ASN A 146 7.40 -11.35 -9.44
CA ASN A 146 8.34 -11.23 -8.34
C ASN A 146 8.07 -9.94 -7.56
N LEU A 147 8.17 -10.02 -6.23
CA LEU A 147 8.05 -8.87 -5.35
C LEU A 147 9.24 -7.93 -5.54
N GLU A 148 8.96 -6.67 -5.88
CA GLU A 148 9.97 -5.62 -6.01
C GLU A 148 9.99 -4.67 -4.81
N PHE A 149 8.81 -4.36 -4.28
CA PHE A 149 8.67 -3.44 -3.15
C PHE A 149 7.58 -3.88 -2.19
N SER A 150 7.84 -3.70 -0.90
CA SER A 150 6.90 -3.84 0.20
C SER A 150 6.96 -2.58 1.07
N GLU A 151 5.80 -1.97 1.34
CA GLU A 151 5.67 -0.73 2.12
C GLU A 151 4.64 -0.91 3.21
N VAL A 152 4.97 -0.51 4.43
CA VAL A 152 4.04 -0.48 5.56
C VAL A 152 3.86 0.97 6.02
N GLY A 153 2.61 1.43 6.10
CA GLY A 153 2.25 2.80 6.41
C GLY A 153 2.05 3.66 5.15
N TYR A 154 1.81 4.94 5.36
CA TYR A 154 1.48 5.89 4.29
C TYR A 154 2.60 6.03 3.25
N SER A 155 2.23 5.93 1.98
CA SER A 155 3.11 6.19 0.85
C SER A 155 2.52 7.27 -0.06
N SER A 156 3.38 8.20 -0.50
CA SER A 156 2.94 9.28 -1.40
C SER A 156 2.70 8.77 -2.83
N TYR A 157 1.87 9.50 -3.59
CA TYR A 157 1.64 9.21 -5.01
C TYR A 157 2.97 9.11 -5.80
N ILE A 158 3.89 10.05 -5.59
CA ILE A 158 5.17 10.07 -6.31
C ILE A 158 5.99 8.83 -5.99
N THR A 159 6.04 8.41 -4.72
CA THR A 159 6.77 7.22 -4.28
C THR A 159 6.23 5.97 -4.96
N LEU A 160 4.93 5.72 -4.88
CA LEU A 160 4.30 4.53 -5.48
C LEU A 160 4.38 4.56 -7.02
N TYR A 161 4.18 5.72 -7.63
CA TYR A 161 4.27 5.88 -9.09
C TYR A 161 5.66 5.53 -9.63
N LEU A 162 6.73 6.04 -8.99
CA LEU A 162 8.12 5.75 -9.38
C LEU A 162 8.46 4.26 -9.19
N LYS A 163 7.99 3.63 -8.11
CA LYS A 163 8.17 2.20 -7.86
C LYS A 163 7.44 1.34 -8.90
N LEU A 164 6.22 1.71 -9.28
CA LEU A 164 5.48 1.04 -10.36
C LEU A 164 6.16 1.18 -11.71
N LEU A 165 6.70 2.37 -12.03
CA LEU A 165 7.50 2.56 -13.25
C LEU A 165 8.77 1.71 -13.24
N TYR A 166 9.43 1.60 -12.08
CA TYR A 166 10.60 0.72 -11.94
C TYR A 166 10.23 -0.74 -12.17
N ALA A 167 9.17 -1.23 -11.53
CA ALA A 167 8.69 -2.61 -11.64
C ALA A 167 8.14 -2.97 -13.04
N SER A 168 7.91 -1.98 -13.90
CA SER A 168 7.45 -2.18 -15.28
C SER A 168 8.56 -2.42 -16.30
N ARG A 169 9.83 -2.43 -15.87
CA ARG A 169 11.01 -2.64 -16.75
C ARG A 169 11.19 -4.08 -17.22
#